data_85a73f4cb9510bcde29c65f8e5d974c5
#
_entry.id   85a73f4cb9510bcde29c65f8e5d974c5
#
_cell.length_a   1.000
_cell.length_b   1.000
_cell.length_c   1.000
_cell.angle_alpha   90.00
_cell.angle_beta   90.00
_cell.angle_gamma   90.00
#
_symmetry.space_group_name_H-M   'P 1'
#
loop_
_entity.id
_entity.type
_entity.pdbx_description
1 polymer ?
#
loop_
_entity_poly.entity_id
_entity_poly.type
_entity_poly.pdbx_seq_one_letter_code
_entity_poly.pdbx_strand_id
1 'polypeptide(L)'
;MLGGELAAMIFADGPYNVPIVGHVSGLGKVRHREFAEAVGEMSAAEFTAFLRIVMRNCARFSSRGSIHYHCMDWKHTREILDAADGVYAEFKQLVVWQKDNAGMGTFYRSQHELIFVFKSGGGKHINNFGLGQTGRYRTNVWSYAGANTFRKGRAEDLAAHPTVKNLALVADAILDCSNRGDLILDPFSGSGTTLAAAHHTGRRGAAIELDPLYVDTGLRRLCATSGLTAIHADGRSFDAVAADRTRERETGND
;
A
#
# COMPACT_ATOMS: atom_id res chain seq x y z
N MET A 1 3.94 -18.15 2.33
CA MET A 1 3.16 -17.21 1.52
C MET A 1 3.63 -17.16 0.06
N LEU A 2 4.89 -16.87 -0.22
CA LEU A 2 5.38 -16.73 -1.60
C LEU A 2 5.82 -18.05 -2.27
N GLY A 3 5.82 -19.18 -1.58
CA GLY A 3 6.19 -20.49 -2.15
C GLY A 3 7.62 -20.57 -2.72
N GLY A 4 8.52 -19.70 -2.27
CA GLY A 4 9.90 -19.60 -2.78
C GLY A 4 10.06 -18.60 -3.94
N GLU A 5 8.97 -18.02 -4.44
CA GLU A 5 9.04 -16.96 -5.47
C GLU A 5 9.51 -15.63 -4.86
N LEU A 6 10.13 -14.79 -5.71
CA LEU A 6 10.55 -13.45 -5.35
C LEU A 6 9.68 -12.41 -6.04
N ALA A 7 9.32 -11.35 -5.33
CA ALA A 7 8.55 -10.25 -5.89
C ALA A 7 9.40 -9.44 -6.89
N ALA A 8 8.81 -9.09 -8.02
CA ALA A 8 9.43 -8.23 -9.02
C ALA A 8 9.36 -6.75 -8.64
N MET A 9 8.39 -6.40 -7.79
CA MET A 9 8.16 -5.04 -7.32
C MET A 9 7.50 -5.06 -5.95
N ILE A 10 7.80 -4.05 -5.13
CA ILE A 10 7.14 -3.79 -3.85
C ILE A 10 6.40 -2.45 -3.94
N PHE A 11 5.16 -2.43 -3.45
CA PHE A 11 4.45 -1.18 -3.14
C PHE A 11 4.02 -1.22 -1.67
N ALA A 12 4.59 -0.34 -0.85
CA ALA A 12 4.41 -0.33 0.59
C ALA A 12 3.80 0.99 1.05
N ASP A 13 2.57 0.93 1.53
CA ASP A 13 1.88 2.04 2.18
C ASP A 13 1.70 1.74 3.66
N GLY A 14 2.81 1.74 4.39
CA GLY A 14 2.85 1.45 5.81
C GLY A 14 2.31 2.59 6.69
N PRO A 15 2.23 2.39 8.00
CA PRO A 15 1.84 3.44 8.93
C PRO A 15 2.92 4.54 9.00
N TYR A 16 2.48 5.80 9.22
CA TYR A 16 3.37 6.98 9.24
C TYR A 16 3.73 7.45 10.64
N ASN A 17 3.51 6.63 11.65
CA ASN A 17 3.71 6.99 13.07
C ASN A 17 2.96 8.27 13.46
N VAL A 18 1.72 8.39 13.03
CA VAL A 18 0.81 9.51 13.37
C VAL A 18 -0.55 8.98 13.78
N PRO A 19 -1.20 9.53 14.82
CA PRO A 19 -2.52 9.08 15.24
C PRO A 19 -3.57 9.34 14.16
N ILE A 20 -4.48 8.38 13.96
CA ILE A 20 -5.61 8.52 13.03
C ILE A 20 -6.60 9.54 13.60
N VAL A 21 -6.89 9.46 14.89
CA VAL A 21 -7.83 10.36 15.56
C VAL A 21 -7.25 11.79 15.61
N GLY A 22 -7.98 12.72 15.02
CA GLY A 22 -7.60 14.14 14.97
C GLY A 22 -6.63 14.52 13.83
N HIS A 23 -5.97 13.56 13.16
CA HIS A 23 -5.03 13.84 12.07
C HIS A 23 -5.53 13.34 10.72
N VAL A 24 -6.10 12.15 10.65
CA VAL A 24 -6.55 11.50 9.41
C VAL A 24 -8.07 11.61 9.24
N SER A 25 -8.83 11.40 10.30
CA SER A 25 -10.32 11.40 10.25
C SER A 25 -10.95 12.78 10.04
N GLY A 26 -10.20 13.87 10.22
CA GLY A 26 -10.71 15.25 10.04
C GLY A 26 -11.99 15.53 10.84
N LEU A 27 -12.87 16.40 10.30
CA LEU A 27 -14.20 16.73 10.86
C LEU A 27 -15.33 15.83 10.30
N GLY A 28 -14.98 14.73 9.63
CA GLY A 28 -15.95 13.80 9.02
C GLY A 28 -16.77 12.99 10.04
N LYS A 29 -17.92 12.47 9.58
CA LYS A 29 -18.81 11.61 10.40
C LYS A 29 -18.28 10.18 10.58
N VAL A 30 -17.39 9.73 9.69
CA VAL A 30 -16.82 8.38 9.73
C VAL A 30 -15.64 8.38 10.69
N ARG A 31 -15.71 7.54 11.73
CA ARG A 31 -14.62 7.30 12.68
C ARG A 31 -13.94 5.99 12.30
N HIS A 32 -12.63 6.02 12.16
CA HIS A 32 -11.82 4.83 11.94
C HIS A 32 -11.13 4.42 13.25
N ARG A 33 -10.84 3.14 13.38
CA ARG A 33 -9.98 2.61 14.45
C ARG A 33 -8.55 3.05 14.20
N GLU A 34 -7.77 3.17 15.27
CA GLU A 34 -6.32 3.32 15.16
C GLU A 34 -5.70 2.08 14.49
N PHE A 35 -4.58 2.27 13.81
CA PHE A 35 -3.77 1.15 13.34
C PHE A 35 -3.22 0.35 14.52
N ALA A 36 -2.81 -0.88 14.27
CA ALA A 36 -2.27 -1.76 15.31
C ALA A 36 -0.89 -1.29 15.81
N GLU A 37 -0.13 -0.57 14.98
CA GLU A 37 1.23 -0.10 15.28
C GLU A 37 1.50 1.24 14.59
N ALA A 38 2.51 1.97 15.06
CA ALA A 38 3.00 3.24 14.53
C ALA A 38 1.90 4.32 14.40
N VAL A 39 1.18 4.54 15.51
CA VAL A 39 0.12 5.56 15.66
C VAL A 39 0.61 6.80 16.43
N GLY A 40 1.91 7.07 16.40
CA GLY A 40 2.54 8.20 17.08
C GLY A 40 3.22 7.86 18.41
N GLU A 41 3.26 6.56 18.77
CA GLU A 41 3.88 6.06 19.99
C GLU A 41 5.40 5.86 19.87
N MET A 42 5.92 5.73 18.65
CA MET A 42 7.34 5.45 18.43
C MET A 42 8.16 6.75 18.42
N SER A 43 9.31 6.74 19.09
CA SER A 43 10.34 7.74 18.88
C SER A 43 10.92 7.66 17.46
N ALA A 44 11.64 8.69 17.00
CA ALA A 44 12.30 8.69 15.70
C ALA A 44 13.25 7.50 15.48
N ALA A 45 13.96 7.10 16.52
CA ALA A 45 14.88 5.96 16.48
C ALA A 45 14.14 4.61 16.35
N GLU A 46 13.06 4.43 17.11
CA GLU A 46 12.22 3.23 17.06
C GLU A 46 11.53 3.12 15.72
N PHE A 47 10.97 4.22 15.20
CA PHE A 47 10.31 4.23 13.90
C PHE A 47 11.30 3.95 12.76
N THR A 48 12.53 4.51 12.82
CA THR A 48 13.59 4.18 11.86
C THR A 48 13.93 2.69 11.91
N ALA A 49 14.02 2.10 13.12
CA ALA A 49 14.30 0.67 13.28
C ALA A 49 13.17 -0.20 12.72
N PHE A 50 11.91 0.16 12.99
CA PHE A 50 10.72 -0.49 12.42
C PHE A 50 10.75 -0.47 10.89
N LEU A 51 10.90 0.70 10.27
CA LEU A 51 11.00 0.85 8.82
C LEU A 51 12.14 0.02 8.24
N ARG A 52 13.31 -0.01 8.90
CA ARG A 52 14.47 -0.80 8.46
C ARG A 52 14.18 -2.29 8.45
N ILE A 53 13.46 -2.81 9.45
CA ILE A 53 13.04 -4.23 9.49
C ILE A 53 12.12 -4.53 8.32
N VAL A 54 11.12 -3.69 8.07
CA VAL A 54 10.22 -3.82 6.93
C VAL A 54 10.97 -3.82 5.61
N MET A 55 11.84 -2.84 5.39
CA MET A 55 12.63 -2.70 4.16
C MET A 55 13.58 -3.90 3.93
N ARG A 56 14.23 -4.41 4.99
CA ARG A 56 15.05 -5.63 4.91
C ARG A 56 14.24 -6.85 4.49
N ASN A 57 13.05 -7.01 5.05
CA ASN A 57 12.16 -8.09 4.67
C ASN A 57 11.70 -7.93 3.21
N CYS A 58 11.29 -6.74 2.80
CA CYS A 58 10.97 -6.44 1.41
C CYS A 58 12.12 -6.79 0.46
N ALA A 59 13.34 -6.37 0.79
CA ALA A 59 14.53 -6.65 -0.02
C ALA A 59 14.86 -8.16 -0.07
N ARG A 60 14.67 -8.88 1.04
CA ARG A 60 14.90 -10.33 1.13
C ARG A 60 13.95 -11.14 0.24
N PHE A 61 12.69 -10.71 0.13
CA PHE A 61 11.64 -11.42 -0.61
C PHE A 61 11.36 -10.83 -1.99
N SER A 62 12.29 -10.04 -2.53
CA SER A 62 12.21 -9.48 -3.87
C SER A 62 13.41 -9.81 -4.73
N SER A 63 13.25 -9.76 -6.04
CA SER A 63 14.30 -10.00 -7.02
C SER A 63 15.38 -8.92 -6.95
N ARG A 64 16.62 -9.28 -7.25
CA ARG A 64 17.70 -8.30 -7.39
C ARG A 64 17.39 -7.37 -8.57
N GLY A 65 17.46 -6.06 -8.32
CA GLY A 65 17.08 -5.04 -9.29
C GLY A 65 15.60 -4.64 -9.25
N SER A 66 14.77 -5.26 -8.39
CA SER A 66 13.38 -4.85 -8.20
C SER A 66 13.28 -3.41 -7.69
N ILE A 67 12.19 -2.75 -8.06
CA ILE A 67 11.88 -1.40 -7.61
C ILE A 67 10.88 -1.46 -6.46
N HIS A 68 11.18 -0.73 -5.40
CA HIS A 68 10.37 -0.64 -4.19
C HIS A 68 9.88 0.80 -4.03
N TYR A 69 8.57 0.95 -3.92
CA TYR A 69 7.89 2.19 -3.61
C TYR A 69 7.46 2.17 -2.15
N HIS A 70 7.91 3.15 -1.37
CA HIS A 70 7.51 3.34 0.02
C HIS A 70 6.83 4.69 0.17
N CYS A 71 5.55 4.69 0.51
CA CYS A 71 4.81 5.89 0.82
C CYS A 71 5.20 6.41 2.21
N MET A 72 5.30 7.73 2.35
CA MET A 72 5.58 8.38 3.62
C MET A 72 5.15 9.84 3.58
N ASP A 73 4.85 10.41 4.75
CA ASP A 73 4.66 11.84 4.87
C ASP A 73 5.99 12.61 4.88
N TRP A 74 5.91 13.92 4.71
CA TRP A 74 7.10 14.77 4.66
C TRP A 74 7.83 14.89 6.00
N LYS A 75 7.14 14.65 7.14
CA LYS A 75 7.72 14.77 8.49
C LYS A 75 8.74 13.68 8.76
N HIS A 76 8.52 12.48 8.24
CA HIS A 76 9.34 11.30 8.46
C HIS A 76 10.31 10.99 7.31
N THR A 77 10.62 12.03 6.51
CA THR A 77 11.59 11.93 5.41
C THR A 77 12.97 11.45 5.88
N ARG A 78 13.41 11.88 7.06
CA ARG A 78 14.71 11.47 7.60
C ARG A 78 14.70 10.01 8.02
N GLU A 79 13.69 9.59 8.77
CA GLU A 79 13.56 8.23 9.29
C GLU A 79 13.52 7.20 8.15
N ILE A 80 12.79 7.48 7.06
CA ILE A 80 12.71 6.55 5.93
C ILE A 80 14.04 6.47 5.15
N LEU A 81 14.76 7.57 4.98
CA LEU A 81 16.07 7.57 4.34
C LEU A 81 17.13 6.89 5.20
N ASP A 82 17.16 7.18 6.50
CA ASP A 82 18.05 6.51 7.46
C ASP A 82 17.76 5.00 7.55
N ALA A 83 16.47 4.60 7.46
CA ALA A 83 16.08 3.19 7.43
C ALA A 83 16.54 2.46 6.17
N ALA A 84 16.54 3.15 5.04
CA ALA A 84 16.92 2.61 3.74
C ALA A 84 18.44 2.41 3.59
N ASP A 85 19.24 3.16 4.37
CA ASP A 85 20.68 3.09 4.30
C ASP A 85 21.21 1.70 4.68
N GLY A 86 22.11 1.16 3.82
CA GLY A 86 22.64 -0.20 3.93
C GLY A 86 21.64 -1.33 3.62
N VAL A 87 20.38 -1.02 3.25
CA VAL A 87 19.37 -1.99 2.82
C VAL A 87 19.24 -2.01 1.30
N TYR A 88 19.09 -0.84 0.70
CA TYR A 88 18.92 -0.70 -0.74
C TYR A 88 20.22 -0.33 -1.44
N ALA A 89 20.36 -0.78 -2.67
CA ALA A 89 21.54 -0.49 -3.48
C ALA A 89 21.53 0.96 -4.02
N GLU A 90 20.34 1.54 -4.16
CA GLU A 90 20.18 2.87 -4.76
C GLU A 90 18.87 3.52 -4.33
N PHE A 91 18.92 4.78 -3.91
CA PHE A 91 17.76 5.66 -3.87
C PHE A 91 17.55 6.22 -5.28
N LYS A 92 16.52 5.73 -5.97
CA LYS A 92 16.27 6.05 -7.39
C LYS A 92 15.68 7.44 -7.56
N GLN A 93 14.63 7.76 -6.79
CA GLN A 93 13.85 8.97 -6.99
C GLN A 93 12.94 9.25 -5.80
N LEU A 94 12.66 10.51 -5.58
CA LEU A 94 11.53 10.96 -4.80
C LEU A 94 10.39 11.33 -5.76
N VAL A 95 9.24 10.69 -5.59
CA VAL A 95 8.01 11.00 -6.31
C VAL A 95 7.09 11.79 -5.39
N VAL A 96 6.52 12.86 -5.91
CA VAL A 96 5.50 13.65 -5.23
C VAL A 96 4.14 13.29 -5.79
N TRP A 97 3.30 12.64 -4.98
CA TRP A 97 1.90 12.47 -5.33
C TRP A 97 1.13 13.75 -5.01
N GLN A 98 0.86 14.53 -6.03
CA GLN A 98 0.04 15.73 -5.96
C GLN A 98 -1.44 15.34 -5.98
N LYS A 99 -2.16 15.74 -4.93
CA LYS A 99 -3.61 15.56 -4.80
C LYS A 99 -4.34 16.76 -5.40
N ASP A 100 -5.57 16.56 -5.83
CA ASP A 100 -6.44 17.61 -6.40
C ASP A 100 -7.01 18.55 -5.32
N ASN A 101 -6.98 18.15 -4.05
CA ASN A 101 -7.39 19.00 -2.93
C ASN A 101 -6.38 18.93 -1.77
N ALA A 102 -6.26 20.02 -1.04
CA ALA A 102 -5.40 20.11 0.13
C ALA A 102 -6.12 19.60 1.38
N GLY A 103 -5.39 18.82 2.19
CA GLY A 103 -5.80 18.47 3.53
C GLY A 103 -5.62 19.59 4.54
N MET A 104 -5.86 19.29 5.82
CA MET A 104 -5.49 20.15 6.94
C MET A 104 -3.97 20.27 7.00
N GLY A 105 -3.45 21.41 7.43
CA GLY A 105 -2.02 21.62 7.57
C GLY A 105 -1.72 22.45 8.81
N THR A 106 -0.45 22.53 9.20
CA THR A 106 -0.03 23.33 10.36
C THR A 106 0.44 24.73 9.98
N PHE A 107 1.16 24.86 8.87
CA PHE A 107 1.61 26.15 8.33
C PHE A 107 1.07 26.32 6.90
N TYR A 108 1.44 25.41 5.99
CA TYR A 108 0.78 25.27 4.71
C TYR A 108 -0.15 24.07 4.71
N ARG A 109 -1.21 24.10 3.92
CA ARG A 109 -2.08 22.96 3.70
C ARG A 109 -1.35 21.90 2.88
N SER A 110 -1.29 20.67 3.39
CA SER A 110 -0.67 19.56 2.68
C SER A 110 -1.53 19.12 1.49
N GLN A 111 -1.00 19.23 0.28
CA GLN A 111 -1.63 18.79 -0.96
C GLN A 111 -0.86 17.64 -1.63
N HIS A 112 0.01 16.98 -0.90
CA HIS A 112 0.85 15.92 -1.44
C HIS A 112 1.10 14.81 -0.43
N GLU A 113 1.54 13.69 -0.95
CA GLU A 113 2.28 12.64 -0.23
C GLU A 113 3.58 12.35 -0.98
N LEU A 114 4.55 11.78 -0.29
CA LEU A 114 5.84 11.41 -0.85
C LEU A 114 5.90 9.90 -1.07
N ILE A 115 6.53 9.50 -2.17
CA ILE A 115 6.78 8.09 -2.47
C ILE A 115 8.28 7.96 -2.75
N PHE A 116 8.96 7.28 -1.85
CA PHE A 116 10.39 7.02 -1.93
C PHE A 116 10.63 5.77 -2.77
N VAL A 117 11.37 5.93 -3.85
CA VAL A 117 11.63 4.86 -4.82
C VAL A 117 13.05 4.35 -4.65
N PHE A 118 13.18 3.08 -4.28
CA PHE A 118 14.47 2.44 -4.07
C PHE A 118 14.66 1.27 -5.04
N LYS A 119 15.92 0.91 -5.30
CA LYS A 119 16.28 -0.31 -6.03
C LYS A 119 16.90 -1.33 -5.08
N SER A 120 16.37 -2.54 -5.07
CA SER A 120 16.82 -3.64 -4.25
C SER A 120 17.98 -4.38 -4.92
N GLY A 121 19.13 -4.44 -4.22
CA GLY A 121 20.31 -5.18 -4.68
C GLY A 121 20.92 -4.68 -5.97
N GLY A 122 22.04 -5.26 -6.35
CA GLY A 122 22.66 -5.03 -7.66
C GLY A 122 21.92 -5.80 -8.76
N GLY A 123 21.77 -5.24 -9.92
CA GLY A 123 21.09 -5.84 -11.06
C GLY A 123 20.37 -4.79 -11.90
N LYS A 124 19.98 -5.19 -13.10
CA LYS A 124 19.19 -4.33 -13.98
C LYS A 124 17.75 -4.30 -13.47
N HIS A 125 17.17 -3.12 -13.34
CA HIS A 125 15.74 -2.96 -13.04
C HIS A 125 14.92 -2.95 -14.34
N ILE A 126 13.66 -3.33 -14.24
CA ILE A 126 12.69 -3.16 -15.32
C ILE A 126 12.33 -1.66 -15.37
N ASN A 127 12.36 -1.10 -16.58
CA ASN A 127 11.97 0.28 -16.87
C ASN A 127 11.12 0.29 -18.14
N ASN A 128 9.82 0.32 -17.99
CA ASN A 128 8.86 0.24 -19.08
C ASN A 128 8.42 1.61 -19.61
N PHE A 129 9.02 2.71 -19.15
CA PHE A 129 8.72 4.05 -19.66
C PHE A 129 9.90 4.73 -20.37
N GLY A 130 11.15 4.40 -20.04
CA GLY A 130 12.35 4.76 -20.81
C GLY A 130 12.43 6.24 -21.24
N LEU A 131 12.09 7.18 -20.36
CA LEU A 131 11.98 8.62 -20.66
C LEU A 131 10.99 8.94 -21.81
N GLY A 132 9.92 8.14 -21.96
CA GLY A 132 8.89 8.34 -22.97
C GLY A 132 9.10 7.55 -24.27
N GLN A 133 10.21 6.89 -24.44
CA GLN A 133 10.54 6.11 -25.67
C GLN A 133 9.59 4.92 -25.90
N THR A 134 8.88 4.46 -24.86
CA THR A 134 7.94 3.35 -24.91
C THR A 134 6.47 3.79 -25.00
N GLY A 135 6.22 5.09 -25.26
CA GLY A 135 4.88 5.67 -25.26
C GLY A 135 4.31 5.97 -23.87
N ARG A 136 5.04 5.69 -22.79
CA ARG A 136 4.68 6.06 -21.41
C ARG A 136 5.56 7.20 -20.94
N TYR A 137 5.00 8.41 -20.89
CA TYR A 137 5.70 9.57 -20.38
C TYR A 137 5.44 9.70 -18.87
N ARG A 138 6.48 9.52 -18.07
CA ARG A 138 6.41 9.57 -16.61
C ARG A 138 7.34 10.64 -16.05
N THR A 139 6.82 11.43 -15.13
CA THR A 139 7.59 12.40 -14.34
C THR A 139 7.58 11.98 -12.87
N ASN A 140 8.32 12.68 -12.03
CA ASN A 140 8.31 12.44 -10.59
C ASN A 140 7.24 13.27 -9.84
N VAL A 141 6.37 13.97 -10.56
CA VAL A 141 5.15 14.58 -10.01
C VAL A 141 3.96 13.82 -10.54
N TRP A 142 3.26 13.13 -9.66
CA TRP A 142 2.14 12.26 -10.00
C TRP A 142 0.82 12.91 -9.56
N SER A 143 0.01 13.34 -10.52
CA SER A 143 -1.28 13.98 -10.27
C SER A 143 -2.40 12.94 -10.29
N TYR A 144 -2.87 12.53 -9.12
CA TYR A 144 -4.00 11.62 -8.93
C TYR A 144 -4.91 12.13 -7.83
N ALA A 145 -6.21 11.87 -7.98
CA ALA A 145 -7.22 12.25 -7.00
C ALA A 145 -6.90 11.67 -5.61
N GLY A 146 -7.04 12.47 -4.57
CA GLY A 146 -6.92 12.04 -3.18
C GLY A 146 -8.17 11.28 -2.71
N ALA A 147 -8.08 10.58 -1.57
CA ALA A 147 -9.22 9.87 -0.97
C ALA A 147 -10.40 10.81 -0.63
N ASN A 148 -10.13 12.09 -0.37
CA ASN A 148 -11.13 13.09 -0.02
C ASN A 148 -11.78 13.81 -1.22
N THR A 149 -11.42 13.43 -2.45
CA THR A 149 -11.97 14.02 -3.67
C THR A 149 -13.45 13.65 -3.83
N PHE A 150 -14.28 14.60 -4.14
CA PHE A 150 -15.70 14.34 -4.43
C PHE A 150 -15.83 13.58 -5.75
N ARG A 151 -16.10 12.28 -5.66
CA ARG A 151 -16.32 11.38 -6.80
C ARG A 151 -17.31 10.28 -6.45
N LYS A 152 -17.89 9.64 -7.47
CA LYS A 152 -18.73 8.45 -7.28
C LYS A 152 -17.93 7.32 -6.62
N GLY A 153 -18.47 6.67 -5.60
CA GLY A 153 -17.80 5.60 -4.85
C GLY A 153 -16.90 6.10 -3.70
N ARG A 154 -16.81 7.42 -3.45
CA ARG A 154 -15.99 7.98 -2.35
C ARG A 154 -16.41 7.48 -0.96
N ALA A 155 -17.72 7.40 -0.74
CA ALA A 155 -18.24 7.01 0.58
C ALA A 155 -17.90 5.55 0.90
N GLU A 156 -17.96 4.68 -0.09
CA GLU A 156 -17.59 3.28 -0.01
C GLU A 156 -16.08 3.11 0.20
N ASP A 157 -15.24 3.84 -0.51
CA ASP A 157 -13.79 3.82 -0.34
C ASP A 157 -13.38 4.27 1.06
N LEU A 158 -13.94 5.40 1.56
CA LEU A 158 -13.67 5.91 2.91
C LEU A 158 -14.23 5.01 4.00
N ALA A 159 -15.33 4.32 3.76
CA ALA A 159 -15.86 3.33 4.70
C ALA A 159 -14.95 2.09 4.78
N ALA A 160 -14.29 1.74 3.66
CA ALA A 160 -13.41 0.58 3.58
C ALA A 160 -12.08 0.77 4.32
N HIS A 161 -11.49 1.97 4.26
CA HIS A 161 -10.19 2.26 4.90
C HIS A 161 -9.98 3.78 5.01
N PRO A 162 -9.35 4.29 6.10
CA PRO A 162 -9.15 5.74 6.32
C PRO A 162 -8.28 6.41 5.26
N THR A 163 -7.35 5.65 4.65
CA THR A 163 -6.33 6.17 3.73
C THR A 163 -6.23 5.31 2.46
N VAL A 164 -7.36 5.04 1.79
CA VAL A 164 -7.35 4.26 0.53
C VAL A 164 -6.48 4.95 -0.51
N LYS A 165 -5.45 4.25 -0.99
CA LYS A 165 -4.61 4.74 -2.10
C LYS A 165 -5.38 4.73 -3.42
N ASN A 166 -5.00 5.64 -4.30
CA ASN A 166 -5.60 5.71 -5.64
C ASN A 166 -5.18 4.49 -6.48
N LEU A 167 -6.15 3.73 -6.97
CA LEU A 167 -5.91 2.52 -7.75
C LEU A 167 -5.07 2.79 -9.01
N ALA A 168 -5.36 3.88 -9.73
CA ALA A 168 -4.65 4.22 -10.96
C ALA A 168 -3.19 4.58 -10.68
N LEU A 169 -2.90 5.26 -9.55
CA LEU A 169 -1.53 5.56 -9.12
C LEU A 169 -0.74 4.26 -8.92
N VAL A 170 -1.29 3.30 -8.18
CA VAL A 170 -0.62 2.02 -7.90
C VAL A 170 -0.48 1.19 -9.18
N ALA A 171 -1.52 1.18 -10.03
CA ALA A 171 -1.47 0.48 -11.32
C ALA A 171 -0.39 1.03 -12.23
N ASP A 172 -0.23 2.34 -12.30
CA ASP A 172 0.83 2.98 -13.09
C ASP A 172 2.23 2.67 -12.53
N ALA A 173 2.41 2.68 -11.20
CA ALA A 173 3.67 2.25 -10.58
C ALA A 173 4.01 0.79 -10.93
N ILE A 174 3.03 -0.11 -10.92
CA ILE A 174 3.19 -1.52 -11.30
C ILE A 174 3.61 -1.63 -12.77
N LEU A 175 2.94 -0.91 -13.66
CA LEU A 175 3.25 -0.91 -15.10
C LEU A 175 4.64 -0.36 -15.40
N ASP A 176 5.14 0.59 -14.62
CA ASP A 176 6.43 1.23 -14.82
C ASP A 176 7.61 0.27 -14.65
N CYS A 177 7.52 -0.72 -13.75
CA CYS A 177 8.67 -1.53 -13.34
C CYS A 177 8.39 -3.04 -13.14
N SER A 178 7.35 -3.56 -13.79
CA SER A 178 7.05 -5.00 -13.80
C SER A 178 6.50 -5.45 -15.16
N ASN A 179 6.57 -6.75 -15.43
CA ASN A 179 6.00 -7.38 -16.61
C ASN A 179 4.69 -8.08 -16.26
N ARG A 180 3.89 -8.40 -17.29
CA ARG A 180 2.68 -9.21 -17.11
C ARG A 180 3.01 -10.57 -16.51
N GLY A 181 2.25 -11.00 -15.50
CA GLY A 181 2.49 -12.24 -14.77
C GLY A 181 3.48 -12.13 -13.60
N ASP A 182 4.24 -11.06 -13.48
CA ASP A 182 5.16 -10.83 -12.37
C ASP A 182 4.40 -10.75 -11.02
N LEU A 183 5.11 -11.11 -9.96
CA LEU A 183 4.61 -11.04 -8.59
C LEU A 183 4.87 -9.65 -7.98
N ILE A 184 3.81 -9.00 -7.52
CA ILE A 184 3.83 -7.74 -6.77
C ILE A 184 3.56 -8.04 -5.30
N LEU A 185 4.38 -7.51 -4.39
CA LEU A 185 4.22 -7.71 -2.96
C LEU A 185 3.87 -6.38 -2.27
N ASP A 186 2.87 -6.44 -1.39
CA ASP A 186 2.48 -5.35 -0.49
C ASP A 186 2.54 -5.84 0.96
N PRO A 187 3.46 -5.31 1.77
CA PRO A 187 3.56 -5.69 3.18
C PRO A 187 2.50 -5.04 4.09
N PHE A 188 1.70 -4.08 3.57
CA PHE A 188 0.67 -3.35 4.31
C PHE A 188 -0.59 -3.18 3.46
N SER A 189 -1.31 -4.27 3.27
CA SER A 189 -2.40 -4.39 2.29
C SER A 189 -3.54 -3.39 2.50
N GLY A 190 -3.87 -3.08 3.75
CA GLY A 190 -5.04 -2.29 4.09
C GLY A 190 -6.29 -2.83 3.40
N SER A 191 -6.95 -2.01 2.61
CA SER A 191 -8.15 -2.38 1.83
C SER A 191 -7.85 -3.09 0.49
N GLY A 192 -6.61 -3.57 0.26
CA GLY A 192 -6.24 -4.39 -0.90
C GLY A 192 -6.04 -3.63 -2.21
N THR A 193 -5.70 -2.35 -2.18
CA THR A 193 -5.53 -1.55 -3.41
C THR A 193 -4.44 -2.11 -4.32
N THR A 194 -3.31 -2.54 -3.77
CA THR A 194 -2.21 -3.12 -4.55
C THR A 194 -2.61 -4.45 -5.19
N LEU A 195 -3.37 -5.30 -4.50
CA LEU A 195 -3.89 -6.55 -5.06
C LEU A 195 -4.84 -6.29 -6.24
N ALA A 196 -5.76 -5.33 -6.09
CA ALA A 196 -6.67 -4.92 -7.14
C ALA A 196 -5.92 -4.34 -8.35
N ALA A 197 -4.88 -3.52 -8.12
CA ALA A 197 -4.06 -2.94 -9.17
C ALA A 197 -3.22 -4.01 -9.90
N ALA A 198 -2.66 -4.98 -9.18
CA ALA A 198 -1.93 -6.11 -9.76
C ALA A 198 -2.86 -6.95 -10.65
N HIS A 199 -4.05 -7.30 -10.17
CA HIS A 199 -5.04 -8.01 -10.96
C HIS A 199 -5.42 -7.24 -12.22
N HIS A 200 -5.77 -5.97 -12.10
CA HIS A 200 -6.18 -5.10 -13.22
C HIS A 200 -5.10 -4.95 -14.30
N THR A 201 -3.84 -4.97 -13.90
CA THR A 201 -2.69 -4.85 -14.81
C THR A 201 -2.18 -6.21 -15.32
N GLY A 202 -2.82 -7.32 -14.94
CA GLY A 202 -2.43 -8.68 -15.33
C GLY A 202 -1.17 -9.18 -14.62
N ARG A 203 -0.91 -8.69 -13.40
CA ARG A 203 0.12 -9.17 -12.48
C ARG A 203 -0.53 -10.02 -11.39
N ARG A 204 0.32 -10.78 -10.68
CA ARG A 204 -0.10 -11.50 -9.48
C ARG A 204 0.23 -10.64 -8.26
N GLY A 205 -0.65 -10.61 -7.28
CA GLY A 205 -0.45 -9.88 -6.05
C GLY A 205 -0.27 -10.84 -4.87
N ALA A 206 0.64 -10.50 -3.95
CA ALA A 206 0.72 -11.07 -2.62
C ALA A 206 0.73 -9.93 -1.62
N ALA A 207 0.04 -10.10 -0.49
CA ALA A 207 -0.08 -9.03 0.49
C ALA A 207 -0.14 -9.57 1.91
N ILE A 208 0.26 -8.73 2.87
CA ILE A 208 0.16 -8.99 4.31
C ILE A 208 -0.70 -7.88 4.90
N GLU A 209 -1.58 -8.26 5.82
CA GLU A 209 -2.38 -7.34 6.62
C GLU A 209 -2.49 -7.86 8.04
N LEU A 210 -2.28 -6.99 9.01
CA LEU A 210 -2.30 -7.33 10.43
C LEU A 210 -3.72 -7.35 10.99
N ASP A 211 -4.57 -6.39 10.57
CA ASP A 211 -5.95 -6.29 11.04
C ASP A 211 -6.88 -7.19 10.19
N PRO A 212 -7.47 -8.24 10.79
CA PRO A 212 -8.35 -9.16 10.06
C PRO A 212 -9.59 -8.49 9.47
N LEU A 213 -10.05 -7.34 10.00
CA LEU A 213 -11.17 -6.60 9.44
C LEU A 213 -10.80 -5.92 8.12
N TYR A 214 -9.54 -5.46 8.00
CA TYR A 214 -9.03 -4.95 6.71
C TYR A 214 -8.79 -6.08 5.72
N VAL A 215 -8.36 -7.27 6.17
CA VAL A 215 -8.29 -8.46 5.30
C VAL A 215 -9.66 -8.77 4.70
N ASP A 216 -10.70 -8.85 5.53
CA ASP A 216 -12.08 -9.11 5.07
C ASP A 216 -12.56 -8.04 4.09
N THR A 217 -12.29 -6.77 4.37
CA THR A 217 -12.64 -5.64 3.51
C THR A 217 -11.92 -5.73 2.16
N GLY A 218 -10.61 -6.00 2.17
CA GLY A 218 -9.80 -6.17 0.97
C GLY A 218 -10.26 -7.33 0.10
N LEU A 219 -10.57 -8.48 0.71
CA LEU A 219 -11.08 -9.66 -0.01
C LEU A 219 -12.44 -9.39 -0.65
N ARG A 220 -13.40 -8.79 0.07
CA ARG A 220 -14.72 -8.42 -0.51
C ARG A 220 -14.58 -7.46 -1.68
N ARG A 221 -13.73 -6.43 -1.52
CA ARG A 221 -13.45 -5.46 -2.58
C ARG A 221 -12.82 -6.12 -3.81
N LEU A 222 -11.85 -7.00 -3.61
CA LEU A 222 -11.19 -7.73 -4.70
C LEU A 222 -12.18 -8.64 -5.42
N CYS A 223 -12.98 -9.43 -4.70
CA CYS A 223 -14.01 -10.28 -5.29
C CYS A 223 -15.02 -9.46 -6.11
N ALA A 224 -15.51 -8.34 -5.55
CA ALA A 224 -16.48 -7.48 -6.24
C ALA A 224 -15.92 -6.84 -7.53
N THR A 225 -14.65 -6.51 -7.56
CA THR A 225 -14.02 -5.83 -8.72
C THR A 225 -13.47 -6.80 -9.76
N SER A 226 -13.05 -8.00 -9.35
CA SER A 226 -12.46 -9.01 -10.25
C SER A 226 -13.46 -10.05 -10.75
N GLY A 227 -14.60 -10.22 -10.07
CA GLY A 227 -15.53 -11.35 -10.29
C GLY A 227 -15.00 -12.70 -9.80
N LEU A 228 -13.84 -12.71 -9.09
CA LEU A 228 -13.25 -13.93 -8.54
C LEU A 228 -13.82 -14.22 -7.15
N THR A 229 -13.79 -15.48 -6.74
CA THR A 229 -14.13 -15.91 -5.38
C THR A 229 -12.86 -16.10 -4.58
N ALA A 230 -12.76 -15.50 -3.40
CA ALA A 230 -11.66 -15.76 -2.48
C ALA A 230 -11.81 -17.15 -1.85
N ILE A 231 -10.73 -17.92 -1.87
CA ILE A 231 -10.67 -19.28 -1.34
C ILE A 231 -9.68 -19.30 -0.17
N HIS A 232 -10.14 -19.79 0.97
CA HIS A 232 -9.32 -20.02 2.14
C HIS A 232 -8.34 -21.18 1.91
N ALA A 233 -7.27 -21.24 2.70
CA ALA A 233 -6.24 -22.27 2.55
C ALA A 233 -6.75 -23.71 2.73
N ASP A 234 -7.88 -23.90 3.42
CA ASP A 234 -8.56 -25.19 3.58
C ASP A 234 -9.51 -25.55 2.42
N GLY A 235 -9.60 -24.69 1.38
CA GLY A 235 -10.42 -24.90 0.19
C GLY A 235 -11.85 -24.33 0.27
N ARG A 236 -12.27 -23.77 1.42
CA ARG A 236 -13.59 -23.13 1.54
C ARG A 236 -13.64 -21.74 0.91
N SER A 237 -14.81 -21.36 0.39
CA SER A 237 -15.03 -19.98 -0.07
C SER A 237 -15.07 -18.98 1.10
N PHE A 238 -14.81 -17.70 0.81
CA PHE A 238 -14.93 -16.62 1.79
C PHE A 238 -16.32 -16.63 2.48
N ASP A 239 -17.39 -16.77 1.72
CA ASP A 239 -18.75 -16.76 2.26
C ASP A 239 -19.02 -17.95 3.18
N ALA A 240 -18.49 -19.14 2.85
CA ALA A 240 -18.61 -20.33 3.70
C ALA A 240 -17.91 -20.12 5.05
N VAL A 241 -16.68 -19.59 5.03
CA VAL A 241 -15.93 -19.28 6.26
C VAL A 241 -16.63 -18.19 7.08
N ALA A 242 -17.16 -17.16 6.43
CA ALA A 242 -17.88 -16.08 7.09
C ALA A 242 -19.16 -16.58 7.79
N ALA A 243 -19.92 -17.45 7.11
CA ALA A 243 -21.15 -18.04 7.67
C ALA A 243 -20.84 -18.92 8.91
N ASP A 244 -19.77 -19.71 8.86
CA ASP A 244 -19.37 -20.54 10.01
C ASP A 244 -18.98 -19.69 11.21
N ARG A 245 -18.16 -18.67 11.03
CA ARG A 245 -17.75 -17.75 12.11
C ARG A 245 -18.90 -16.96 12.70
N THR A 246 -19.93 -16.63 11.91
CA THR A 246 -21.13 -15.97 12.42
C THR A 246 -21.91 -16.91 13.34
N ARG A 247 -22.09 -18.17 12.92
CA ARG A 247 -22.76 -19.20 13.74
C ARG A 247 -22.03 -19.46 15.07
N GLU A 248 -20.69 -19.56 15.03
CA GLU A 248 -19.86 -19.74 16.23
C GLU A 248 -20.03 -18.59 17.24
N ARG A 249 -20.18 -17.34 16.78
CA ARG A 249 -20.44 -16.18 17.64
C ARG A 249 -21.84 -16.19 18.25
N GLU A 250 -22.84 -16.63 17.48
CA GLU A 250 -24.21 -16.74 17.96
C GLU A 250 -24.38 -17.86 18.99
N THR A 251 -23.64 -18.97 18.84
CA THR A 251 -23.70 -20.13 19.76
C THR A 251 -22.75 -20.02 20.95
N GLY A 252 -21.71 -19.19 20.89
CA GLY A 252 -20.74 -18.99 21.98
C GLY A 252 -21.08 -17.85 22.94
N ASN A 253 -22.25 -17.26 22.83
CA ASN A 253 -22.75 -16.16 23.65
C ASN A 253 -23.79 -16.59 24.72
N ASP A 254 -23.78 -17.88 25.08
CA ASP A 254 -24.55 -18.41 26.26
C ASP A 254 -23.66 -18.60 27.48
#